data_7f63de7946a039fdf4fdde751803bb95
#
_entry.id   7f63de7946a039fdf4fdde751803bb95
#
_cell.length_a   1.000
_cell.length_b   1.000
_cell.length_c   1.000
_cell.angle_alpha   90.00
_cell.angle_beta   90.00
_cell.angle_gamma   90.00
#
_symmetry.space_group_name_H-M   'P 1'
#
loop_
_entity.id
_entity.type
_entity.pdbx_description
1 polymer ?
#
loop_
_entity_poly.entity_id
_entity_poly.type
_entity_poly.pdbx_seq_one_letter_code
_entity_poly.pdbx_strand_id
1 'polypeptide(L)'
;ISHVTMILICAAAVKYQYEFIIVQLVAGLVAIYSLRELSKRSQIFITALLVTIASGVVYLALQLMQDNQVFNVDASMYTYFTVNGIFLLLSYPLMYIIEKMFGFTSNVTLFELSNTNKGLLRNLSEIAPGTFQHSITVGNLAAEIANRIRANSLLVHIGALYHDIGKMTNPVFFTENQAGVNPHDQLSDLESAQIIISHVSEGLKMAEKVGLPGIIKDFITTHHGTGITKYFY
;
A
#
# COMPACT_ATOMS: atom_id res chain seq x y z
N ILE A 1 20.81 -10.26 0.07
CA ILE A 1 21.35 -11.60 -0.28
C ILE A 1 20.82 -11.99 -1.66
N SER A 2 19.52 -12.08 -1.92
CA SER A 2 18.94 -12.54 -3.19
C SER A 2 19.44 -11.75 -4.42
N HIS A 3 19.57 -10.43 -4.33
CA HIS A 3 20.05 -9.59 -5.42
C HIS A 3 21.51 -9.93 -5.80
N VAL A 4 22.40 -10.04 -4.83
CA VAL A 4 23.81 -10.40 -5.06
C VAL A 4 23.94 -11.81 -5.68
N THR A 5 23.15 -12.76 -5.17
CA THR A 5 23.14 -14.12 -5.74
C THR A 5 22.71 -14.12 -7.21
N MET A 6 21.67 -13.35 -7.54
CA MET A 6 21.18 -13.21 -8.92
C MET A 6 22.24 -12.58 -9.83
N ILE A 7 22.92 -11.52 -9.37
CA ILE A 7 24.03 -10.88 -10.12
C ILE A 7 25.11 -11.90 -10.44
N LEU A 8 25.56 -12.69 -9.48
CA LEU A 8 26.62 -13.67 -9.66
C LEU A 8 26.21 -14.78 -10.66
N ILE A 9 24.97 -15.26 -10.60
CA ILE A 9 24.45 -16.24 -11.55
C ILE A 9 24.40 -15.65 -12.96
N CYS A 10 23.86 -14.43 -13.11
CA CYS A 10 23.79 -13.77 -14.42
C CYS A 10 25.15 -13.40 -14.98
N ALA A 11 26.12 -13.02 -14.13
CA ALA A 11 27.48 -12.69 -14.53
C ALA A 11 28.19 -13.88 -15.23
N ALA A 12 27.89 -15.11 -14.82
CA ALA A 12 28.44 -16.31 -15.46
C ALA A 12 28.04 -16.46 -16.93
N ALA A 13 26.95 -15.82 -17.36
CA ALA A 13 26.44 -15.90 -18.74
C ALA A 13 26.83 -14.70 -19.61
N VAL A 14 27.49 -13.66 -19.06
CA VAL A 14 27.79 -12.41 -19.74
C VAL A 14 29.28 -12.34 -20.12
N LYS A 15 29.61 -11.79 -21.32
CA LYS A 15 30.96 -11.68 -21.82
C LYS A 15 31.85 -10.71 -20.98
N TYR A 16 31.28 -9.62 -20.50
CA TYR A 16 31.96 -8.59 -19.70
C TYR A 16 31.50 -8.69 -18.22
N GLN A 17 31.91 -9.78 -17.57
CA GLN A 17 31.45 -10.14 -16.23
C GLN A 17 31.73 -9.09 -15.16
N TYR A 18 32.90 -8.46 -15.23
CA TYR A 18 33.35 -7.52 -14.24
C TYR A 18 32.58 -6.21 -14.29
N GLU A 19 32.41 -5.62 -15.46
CA GLU A 19 31.62 -4.42 -15.68
C GLU A 19 30.16 -4.65 -15.32
N PHE A 20 29.61 -5.80 -15.72
CA PHE A 20 28.25 -6.18 -15.37
C PHE A 20 28.03 -6.23 -13.86
N ILE A 21 28.92 -6.88 -13.11
CA ILE A 21 28.81 -7.00 -11.64
C ILE A 21 28.80 -5.60 -10.99
N ILE A 22 29.74 -4.71 -11.38
CA ILE A 22 29.83 -3.38 -10.78
C ILE A 22 28.58 -2.55 -11.09
N VAL A 23 28.16 -2.50 -12.34
CA VAL A 23 26.97 -1.74 -12.77
C VAL A 23 25.72 -2.25 -12.03
N GLN A 24 25.51 -3.57 -11.95
CA GLN A 24 24.35 -4.15 -11.29
C GLN A 24 24.36 -3.99 -9.76
N LEU A 25 25.53 -4.02 -9.12
CA LEU A 25 25.64 -3.72 -7.68
C LEU A 25 25.24 -2.28 -7.38
N VAL A 26 25.73 -1.31 -8.14
CA VAL A 26 25.37 0.09 -7.95
C VAL A 26 23.91 0.32 -8.28
N ALA A 27 23.41 -0.21 -9.38
CA ALA A 27 22.00 -0.14 -9.77
C ALA A 27 21.08 -0.68 -8.65
N GLY A 28 21.44 -1.83 -8.08
CA GLY A 28 20.69 -2.43 -6.96
C GLY A 28 20.75 -1.60 -5.67
N LEU A 29 21.88 -1.02 -5.33
CA LEU A 29 22.00 -0.12 -4.17
C LEU A 29 21.13 1.13 -4.35
N VAL A 30 21.16 1.74 -5.54
CA VAL A 30 20.31 2.90 -5.87
C VAL A 30 18.84 2.54 -5.78
N ALA A 31 18.43 1.38 -6.31
CA ALA A 31 17.06 0.89 -6.23
C ALA A 31 16.62 0.67 -4.78
N ILE A 32 17.42 -0.03 -3.97
CA ILE A 32 17.12 -0.30 -2.55
C ILE A 32 16.98 1.01 -1.77
N TYR A 33 17.91 1.96 -1.98
CA TYR A 33 17.88 3.24 -1.29
C TYR A 33 16.66 4.09 -1.70
N SER A 34 16.36 4.14 -3.00
CA SER A 34 15.23 4.90 -3.54
C SER A 34 13.88 4.32 -3.10
N LEU A 35 13.77 2.99 -2.94
CA LEU A 35 12.55 2.31 -2.54
C LEU A 35 12.40 2.09 -1.03
N ARG A 36 13.37 2.54 -0.22
CA ARG A 36 13.37 2.34 1.23
C ARG A 36 12.12 2.90 1.91
N GLU A 37 11.62 4.03 1.42
CA GLU A 37 10.42 4.69 1.93
C GLU A 37 9.36 4.76 0.82
N LEU A 38 8.89 3.59 0.36
CA LEU A 38 7.92 3.50 -0.71
C LEU A 38 6.53 3.93 -0.21
N SER A 39 6.30 5.24 -0.18
CA SER A 39 5.02 5.84 0.24
C SER A 39 4.11 6.25 -0.92
N LYS A 40 4.65 6.33 -2.14
CA LYS A 40 3.90 6.77 -3.33
C LYS A 40 4.27 5.93 -4.55
N ARG A 41 3.29 5.61 -5.38
CA ARG A 41 3.50 4.90 -6.67
C ARG A 41 4.45 5.65 -7.61
N SER A 42 4.42 6.99 -7.58
CA SER A 42 5.34 7.81 -8.39
C SER A 42 6.82 7.55 -8.09
N GLN A 43 7.15 7.01 -6.93
CA GLN A 43 8.53 6.71 -6.56
C GLN A 43 9.14 5.61 -7.42
N ILE A 44 8.34 4.68 -7.94
CA ILE A 44 8.81 3.65 -8.87
C ILE A 44 9.34 4.28 -10.17
N PHE A 45 8.66 5.33 -10.69
CA PHE A 45 9.11 6.06 -11.88
C PHE A 45 10.44 6.78 -11.64
N ILE A 46 10.56 7.44 -10.49
CA ILE A 46 11.80 8.12 -10.10
C ILE A 46 12.93 7.10 -9.92
N THR A 47 12.65 5.97 -9.29
CA THR A 47 13.63 4.89 -9.10
C THR A 47 14.11 4.33 -10.44
N ALA A 48 13.20 4.05 -11.38
CA ALA A 48 13.58 3.56 -12.71
C ALA A 48 14.50 4.55 -13.43
N LEU A 49 14.20 5.85 -13.36
CA LEU A 49 15.05 6.90 -13.93
C LEU A 49 16.42 6.95 -13.25
N LEU A 50 16.47 6.96 -11.91
CA LEU A 50 17.72 7.00 -11.15
C LEU A 50 18.59 5.78 -11.42
N VAL A 51 18.02 4.59 -11.49
CA VAL A 51 18.73 3.35 -11.79
C VAL A 51 19.32 3.41 -13.21
N THR A 52 18.56 3.88 -14.20
CA THR A 52 19.02 4.01 -15.57
C THR A 52 20.19 4.99 -15.69
N ILE A 53 20.06 6.17 -15.05
CA ILE A 53 21.12 7.18 -15.03
C ILE A 53 22.37 6.65 -14.32
N ALA A 54 22.21 6.05 -13.13
CA ALA A 54 23.33 5.51 -12.36
C ALA A 54 24.07 4.42 -13.12
N SER A 55 23.36 3.52 -13.79
CA SER A 55 23.96 2.48 -14.65
C SER A 55 24.79 3.07 -15.77
N GLY A 56 24.27 4.12 -16.45
CA GLY A 56 24.99 4.81 -17.51
C GLY A 56 26.23 5.53 -17.03
N VAL A 57 26.16 6.22 -15.88
CA VAL A 57 27.31 6.94 -15.30
C VAL A 57 28.40 5.97 -14.86
N VAL A 58 28.06 4.87 -14.19
CA VAL A 58 28.99 3.86 -13.74
C VAL A 58 29.69 3.19 -14.95
N TYR A 59 28.93 2.85 -15.98
CA TYR A 59 29.45 2.28 -17.20
C TYR A 59 30.41 3.23 -17.88
N LEU A 60 30.08 4.53 -18.01
CA LEU A 60 30.96 5.55 -18.55
C LEU A 60 32.29 5.65 -17.77
N ALA A 61 32.17 5.67 -16.42
CA ALA A 61 33.36 5.73 -15.57
C ALA A 61 34.29 4.52 -15.79
N LEU A 62 33.72 3.30 -15.91
CA LEU A 62 34.50 2.09 -16.18
C LEU A 62 35.20 2.14 -17.57
N GLN A 63 34.47 2.62 -18.58
CA GLN A 63 35.04 2.79 -19.93
C GLN A 63 36.22 3.80 -19.95
N LEU A 64 36.07 4.94 -19.28
CA LEU A 64 37.14 5.94 -19.16
C LEU A 64 38.37 5.41 -18.41
N MET A 65 38.19 4.50 -17.46
CA MET A 65 39.29 3.86 -16.75
C MET A 65 40.06 2.85 -17.62
N GLN A 66 39.37 2.21 -18.58
CA GLN A 66 39.97 1.20 -19.44
C GLN A 66 40.70 1.80 -20.66
N ASP A 67 40.11 2.78 -21.34
CA ASP A 67 40.54 3.21 -22.67
C ASP A 67 41.12 4.65 -22.74
N ASN A 68 41.01 5.44 -21.69
CA ASN A 68 41.40 6.87 -21.67
C ASN A 68 40.84 7.73 -22.84
N GLN A 69 39.88 7.22 -23.61
CA GLN A 69 39.30 7.91 -24.78
C GLN A 69 37.76 7.96 -24.67
N VAL A 70 37.22 9.15 -24.47
CA VAL A 70 35.76 9.41 -24.37
C VAL A 70 35.02 9.06 -25.67
N PHE A 71 35.71 8.96 -26.80
CA PHE A 71 35.11 8.79 -28.13
C PHE A 71 34.84 7.32 -28.55
N ASN A 72 35.30 6.33 -27.78
CA ASN A 72 35.11 4.91 -28.08
C ASN A 72 34.03 4.23 -27.20
N VAL A 73 33.10 5.02 -26.62
CA VAL A 73 32.07 4.49 -25.78
C VAL A 73 31.07 3.69 -26.63
N ASP A 74 30.83 2.44 -26.25
CA ASP A 74 29.81 1.59 -26.91
C ASP A 74 28.42 2.11 -26.64
N ALA A 75 27.85 2.86 -27.59
CA ALA A 75 26.53 3.43 -27.50
C ALA A 75 25.41 2.35 -27.34
N SER A 76 25.67 1.11 -27.74
CA SER A 76 24.70 0.02 -27.63
C SER A 76 24.34 -0.31 -26.19
N MET A 77 25.30 -0.17 -25.26
CA MET A 77 25.10 -0.41 -23.83
C MET A 77 24.07 0.57 -23.21
N TYR A 78 24.08 1.84 -23.64
CA TYR A 78 23.08 2.82 -23.19
C TYR A 78 21.68 2.48 -23.65
N THR A 79 21.55 1.87 -24.83
CA THR A 79 20.26 1.32 -25.30
C THR A 79 19.77 0.21 -24.36
N TYR A 80 20.64 -0.71 -23.94
CA TYR A 80 20.27 -1.75 -22.98
C TYR A 80 19.87 -1.18 -21.62
N PHE A 81 20.56 -0.15 -21.11
CA PHE A 81 20.16 0.51 -19.86
C PHE A 81 18.80 1.20 -19.98
N THR A 82 18.51 1.83 -21.11
CA THR A 82 17.21 2.44 -21.39
C THR A 82 16.11 1.39 -21.45
N VAL A 83 16.32 0.29 -22.15
CA VAL A 83 15.37 -0.84 -22.20
C VAL A 83 15.15 -1.42 -20.81
N ASN A 84 16.20 -1.59 -20.01
CA ASN A 84 16.08 -2.02 -18.62
C ASN A 84 15.23 -1.04 -17.78
N GLY A 85 15.42 0.26 -17.95
CA GLY A 85 14.58 1.30 -17.33
C GLY A 85 13.10 1.15 -17.69
N ILE A 86 12.77 0.85 -18.96
CA ILE A 86 11.42 0.58 -19.41
C ILE A 86 10.85 -0.68 -18.72
N PHE A 87 11.61 -1.76 -18.62
CA PHE A 87 11.18 -2.95 -17.89
C PHE A 87 10.96 -2.69 -16.40
N LEU A 88 11.76 -1.83 -15.76
CA LEU A 88 11.51 -1.39 -14.39
C LEU A 88 10.19 -0.64 -14.25
N LEU A 89 9.82 0.20 -15.24
CA LEU A 89 8.50 0.85 -15.26
C LEU A 89 7.36 -0.15 -15.41
N LEU A 90 7.55 -1.21 -16.20
CA LEU A 90 6.55 -2.28 -16.35
C LEU A 90 6.37 -3.12 -15.08
N SER A 91 7.29 -3.07 -14.12
CA SER A 91 7.13 -3.75 -12.82
C SER A 91 5.89 -3.26 -12.05
N TYR A 92 5.48 -2.00 -12.25
CA TYR A 92 4.32 -1.41 -11.61
C TYR A 92 2.98 -2.06 -12.00
N PRO A 93 2.59 -2.09 -13.28
CA PRO A 93 1.37 -2.79 -13.69
C PRO A 93 1.45 -4.30 -13.42
N LEU A 94 2.65 -4.88 -13.50
CA LEU A 94 2.86 -6.31 -13.18
C LEU A 94 2.55 -6.59 -11.69
N MET A 95 2.97 -5.72 -10.78
CA MET A 95 2.65 -5.84 -9.36
C MET A 95 1.12 -5.87 -9.14
N TYR A 96 0.38 -4.96 -9.77
CA TYR A 96 -1.08 -4.95 -9.67
C TYR A 96 -1.73 -6.23 -10.20
N ILE A 97 -1.24 -6.75 -11.32
CA ILE A 97 -1.74 -8.02 -11.89
C ILE A 97 -1.49 -9.18 -10.92
N ILE A 98 -0.28 -9.26 -10.35
CA ILE A 98 0.10 -10.30 -9.40
C ILE A 98 -0.74 -10.20 -8.12
N GLU A 99 -0.93 -9.00 -7.55
CA GLU A 99 -1.80 -8.79 -6.40
C GLU A 99 -3.22 -9.33 -6.65
N LYS A 100 -3.79 -8.98 -7.82
CA LYS A 100 -5.14 -9.42 -8.19
C LYS A 100 -5.23 -10.94 -8.44
N MET A 101 -4.20 -11.53 -9.05
CA MET A 101 -4.18 -12.94 -9.39
C MET A 101 -3.99 -13.85 -8.17
N PHE A 102 -3.15 -13.43 -7.22
CA PHE A 102 -2.83 -14.22 -6.02
C PHE A 102 -3.59 -13.76 -4.77
N GLY A 103 -4.39 -12.71 -4.84
CA GLY A 103 -5.24 -12.25 -3.73
C GLY A 103 -4.49 -11.66 -2.53
N PHE A 104 -3.22 -11.25 -2.69
CA PHE A 104 -2.51 -10.57 -1.62
C PHE A 104 -2.53 -9.04 -1.80
N THR A 105 -2.22 -8.30 -0.74
CA THR A 105 -2.20 -6.84 -0.74
C THR A 105 -0.81 -6.35 -0.38
N SER A 106 -0.17 -5.59 -1.28
CA SER A 106 1.16 -5.03 -1.04
C SER A 106 1.11 -3.83 -0.09
N ASN A 107 2.26 -3.50 0.50
CA ASN A 107 2.39 -2.28 1.29
C ASN A 107 2.10 -1.01 0.49
N VAL A 108 2.33 -1.00 -0.83
CA VAL A 108 2.01 0.13 -1.71
C VAL A 108 0.51 0.37 -1.75
N THR A 109 -0.27 -0.68 -1.96
CA THR A 109 -1.74 -0.62 -1.93
C THR A 109 -2.24 -0.20 -0.54
N LEU A 110 -1.64 -0.73 0.54
CA LEU A 110 -1.97 -0.32 1.89
C LEU A 110 -1.69 1.18 2.13
N PHE A 111 -0.55 1.70 1.72
CA PHE A 111 -0.25 3.14 1.82
C PHE A 111 -1.23 4.01 1.03
N GLU A 112 -1.69 3.58 -0.13
CA GLU A 112 -2.71 4.31 -0.87
C GLU A 112 -4.05 4.34 -0.14
N LEU A 113 -4.44 3.23 0.48
CA LEU A 113 -5.65 3.13 1.29
C LEU A 113 -5.57 3.95 2.59
N SER A 114 -4.38 4.27 3.08
CA SER A 114 -4.20 5.13 4.26
C SER A 114 -4.49 6.60 4.00
N ASN A 115 -4.69 7.02 2.74
CA ASN A 115 -4.92 8.42 2.41
C ASN A 115 -6.35 8.87 2.77
N THR A 116 -6.46 9.50 3.92
CA THR A 116 -7.74 9.98 4.47
C THR A 116 -8.41 11.10 3.66
N ASN A 117 -7.67 11.75 2.74
CA ASN A 117 -8.21 12.82 1.89
C ASN A 117 -8.87 12.31 0.60
N LYS A 118 -9.03 11.00 0.43
CA LYS A 118 -9.58 10.40 -0.79
C LYS A 118 -10.59 9.30 -0.51
N GLY A 119 -11.47 9.06 -1.48
CA GLY A 119 -12.38 7.92 -1.50
C GLY A 119 -13.29 7.82 -0.28
N LEU A 120 -13.48 6.60 0.23
CA LEU A 120 -14.39 6.33 1.33
C LEU A 120 -13.99 7.01 2.64
N LEU A 121 -12.69 7.14 2.95
CA LEU A 121 -12.24 7.79 4.19
C LEU A 121 -12.55 9.29 4.20
N ARG A 122 -12.44 9.94 3.04
CA ARG A 122 -12.87 11.33 2.91
C ARG A 122 -14.38 11.45 3.13
N ASN A 123 -15.17 10.59 2.49
CA ASN A 123 -16.61 10.57 2.68
C ASN A 123 -16.97 10.33 4.15
N LEU A 124 -16.26 9.39 4.82
CA LEU A 124 -16.46 9.10 6.23
C LEU A 124 -16.19 10.36 7.09
N SER A 125 -15.13 11.11 6.79
CA SER A 125 -14.80 12.34 7.53
C SER A 125 -15.84 13.46 7.36
N GLU A 126 -16.52 13.51 6.22
CA GLU A 126 -17.54 14.51 5.90
C GLU A 126 -18.93 14.11 6.42
N ILE A 127 -19.30 12.83 6.33
CA ILE A 127 -20.65 12.31 6.64
C ILE A 127 -20.77 11.90 8.11
N ALA A 128 -19.75 11.24 8.66
CA ALA A 128 -19.71 10.71 10.03
C ALA A 128 -18.40 11.07 10.73
N PRO A 129 -18.16 12.34 11.05
CA PRO A 129 -16.87 12.83 11.58
C PRO A 129 -16.51 12.20 12.93
N GLY A 130 -17.46 11.89 13.78
CA GLY A 130 -17.23 11.19 15.05
C GLY A 130 -16.69 9.77 14.81
N THR A 131 -17.30 9.00 13.91
CA THR A 131 -16.83 7.68 13.51
C THR A 131 -15.44 7.76 12.87
N PHE A 132 -15.18 8.76 12.04
CA PHE A 132 -13.85 8.96 11.46
C PHE A 132 -12.78 9.18 12.53
N GLN A 133 -13.06 10.05 13.51
CA GLN A 133 -12.11 10.30 14.62
C GLN A 133 -11.93 9.06 15.50
N HIS A 134 -13.00 8.31 15.75
CA HIS A 134 -12.95 7.02 16.43
C HIS A 134 -12.03 6.05 15.69
N SER A 135 -12.23 5.89 14.38
CA SER A 135 -11.43 4.97 13.55
C SER A 135 -9.94 5.32 13.54
N ILE A 136 -9.58 6.61 13.52
CA ILE A 136 -8.18 7.05 13.65
C ILE A 136 -7.61 6.66 15.01
N THR A 137 -8.35 6.91 16.09
CA THR A 137 -7.89 6.62 17.45
C THR A 137 -7.69 5.13 17.67
N VAL A 138 -8.66 4.32 17.27
CA VAL A 138 -8.58 2.86 17.31
C VAL A 138 -7.42 2.34 16.44
N GLY A 139 -7.28 2.89 15.23
CA GLY A 139 -6.21 2.52 14.31
C GLY A 139 -4.82 2.77 14.89
N ASN A 140 -4.59 3.92 15.51
CA ASN A 140 -3.31 4.24 16.15
C ASN A 140 -3.00 3.30 17.31
N LEU A 141 -3.98 3.05 18.18
CA LEU A 141 -3.82 2.16 19.32
C LEU A 141 -3.57 0.72 18.90
N ALA A 142 -4.35 0.21 17.94
CA ALA A 142 -4.24 -1.14 17.43
C ALA A 142 -2.90 -1.36 16.70
N ALA A 143 -2.42 -0.35 15.96
CA ALA A 143 -1.11 -0.41 15.30
C ALA A 143 0.04 -0.49 16.31
N GLU A 144 -0.03 0.26 17.41
CA GLU A 144 0.99 0.17 18.48
C GLU A 144 1.01 -1.21 19.14
N ILE A 145 -0.16 -1.81 19.39
CA ILE A 145 -0.27 -3.17 19.91
C ILE A 145 0.32 -4.17 18.89
N ALA A 146 -0.04 -4.02 17.61
CA ALA A 146 0.47 -4.87 16.53
C ALA A 146 2.00 -4.81 16.43
N ASN A 147 2.60 -3.63 16.57
CA ASN A 147 4.06 -3.45 16.61
C ASN A 147 4.69 -4.24 17.77
N ARG A 148 4.10 -4.19 18.97
CA ARG A 148 4.65 -4.90 20.16
C ARG A 148 4.63 -6.41 19.99
N ILE A 149 3.64 -6.95 19.34
CA ILE A 149 3.54 -8.40 19.05
C ILE A 149 4.18 -8.79 17.73
N ARG A 150 4.88 -7.86 17.04
CA ARG A 150 5.52 -8.06 15.74
C ARG A 150 4.55 -8.47 14.62
N ALA A 151 3.30 -8.03 14.69
CA ALA A 151 2.32 -8.17 13.62
C ALA A 151 2.42 -7.01 12.62
N ASN A 152 1.68 -7.09 11.51
CA ASN A 152 1.66 -6.03 10.50
C ASN A 152 0.85 -4.82 10.98
N SER A 153 1.53 -3.85 11.61
CA SER A 153 0.92 -2.64 12.15
C SER A 153 0.28 -1.75 11.10
N LEU A 154 0.85 -1.68 9.89
CA LEU A 154 0.28 -0.91 8.79
C LEU A 154 -1.08 -1.49 8.37
N LEU A 155 -1.16 -2.80 8.19
CA LEU A 155 -2.41 -3.47 7.85
C LEU A 155 -3.48 -3.27 8.92
N VAL A 156 -3.10 -3.44 10.19
CA VAL A 156 -4.03 -3.28 11.33
C VAL A 156 -4.54 -1.84 11.42
N HIS A 157 -3.66 -0.86 11.25
CA HIS A 157 -4.04 0.56 11.23
C HIS A 157 -5.07 0.84 10.14
N ILE A 158 -4.79 0.40 8.91
CA ILE A 158 -5.67 0.64 7.76
C ILE A 158 -6.99 -0.12 7.91
N GLY A 159 -6.95 -1.38 8.33
CA GLY A 159 -8.17 -2.15 8.62
C GLY A 159 -9.07 -1.43 9.62
N ALA A 160 -8.48 -0.86 10.67
CA ALA A 160 -9.21 -0.06 11.66
C ALA A 160 -9.77 1.26 11.08
N LEU A 161 -9.11 1.90 10.10
CA LEU A 161 -9.68 3.08 9.44
C LEU A 161 -10.97 2.77 8.68
N TYR A 162 -11.11 1.54 8.18
CA TYR A 162 -12.26 1.14 7.34
C TYR A 162 -13.32 0.32 8.08
N HIS A 163 -13.06 -0.16 9.32
CA HIS A 163 -13.94 -1.13 9.98
C HIS A 163 -15.39 -0.66 10.12
N ASP A 164 -15.60 0.63 10.31
CA ASP A 164 -16.88 1.27 10.62
C ASP A 164 -17.45 2.15 9.48
N ILE A 165 -16.96 2.02 8.24
CA ILE A 165 -17.41 2.87 7.11
C ILE A 165 -18.92 2.75 6.85
N GLY A 166 -19.56 1.66 7.21
CA GLY A 166 -20.99 1.45 7.02
C GLY A 166 -21.85 2.34 7.88
N LYS A 167 -21.31 2.92 8.96
CA LYS A 167 -22.03 3.91 9.79
C LYS A 167 -22.39 5.18 9.01
N MET A 168 -21.74 5.43 7.87
CA MET A 168 -22.13 6.53 6.97
C MET A 168 -23.58 6.43 6.45
N THR A 169 -24.19 5.24 6.44
CA THR A 169 -25.57 5.07 6.00
C THR A 169 -26.55 5.76 6.96
N ASN A 170 -26.31 5.63 8.27
CA ASN A 170 -27.18 6.17 9.31
C ASN A 170 -26.35 6.81 10.45
N PRO A 171 -25.57 7.86 10.21
CA PRO A 171 -24.56 8.33 11.15
C PRO A 171 -25.12 8.81 12.49
N VAL A 172 -26.31 9.43 12.48
CA VAL A 172 -26.96 9.98 13.69
C VAL A 172 -27.39 8.91 14.71
N PHE A 173 -27.47 7.65 14.30
CA PHE A 173 -27.78 6.53 15.19
C PHE A 173 -26.58 6.05 16.01
N PHE A 174 -25.38 6.54 15.71
CA PHE A 174 -24.17 6.18 16.45
C PHE A 174 -23.76 7.33 17.36
N THR A 175 -23.56 7.02 18.64
CA THR A 175 -23.39 8.02 19.72
C THR A 175 -22.28 9.02 19.45
N GLU A 176 -21.20 8.58 18.81
CA GLU A 176 -20.04 9.44 18.45
C GLU A 176 -20.38 10.51 17.41
N ASN A 177 -21.50 10.39 16.69
CA ASN A 177 -21.97 11.36 15.70
C ASN A 177 -23.25 12.11 16.15
N GLN A 178 -23.79 11.82 17.33
CA GLN A 178 -25.02 12.46 17.81
C GLN A 178 -24.77 13.88 18.28
N ALA A 179 -25.73 14.77 18.02
CA ALA A 179 -25.72 16.19 18.44
C ALA A 179 -26.93 16.50 19.34
N GLY A 180 -27.11 15.76 20.43
CA GLY A 180 -28.06 16.06 21.50
C GLY A 180 -29.31 15.16 21.57
N VAL A 181 -30.05 14.91 20.48
CA VAL A 181 -31.20 14.02 20.49
C VAL A 181 -30.81 12.61 20.07
N ASN A 182 -31.18 11.61 20.87
CA ASN A 182 -30.96 10.21 20.51
C ASN A 182 -32.09 9.70 19.63
N PRO A 183 -31.86 9.41 18.32
CA PRO A 183 -32.96 8.95 17.45
C PRO A 183 -33.49 7.56 17.82
N HIS A 184 -32.76 6.77 18.60
CA HIS A 184 -33.22 5.48 19.11
C HIS A 184 -34.40 5.60 20.08
N ASP A 185 -34.59 6.76 20.73
CA ASP A 185 -35.73 6.99 21.67
C ASP A 185 -37.09 6.94 20.99
N GLN A 186 -37.11 7.03 19.64
CA GLN A 186 -38.34 6.98 18.82
C GLN A 186 -38.55 5.62 18.12
N LEU A 187 -37.66 4.66 18.35
CA LEU A 187 -37.69 3.34 17.70
C LEU A 187 -37.91 2.23 18.74
N SER A 188 -38.38 1.09 18.26
CA SER A 188 -38.37 -0.14 19.08
C SER A 188 -36.92 -0.65 19.23
N ASP A 189 -36.68 -1.43 20.29
CA ASP A 189 -35.35 -2.06 20.52
C ASP A 189 -34.92 -2.92 19.34
N LEU A 190 -35.85 -3.61 18.69
CA LEU A 190 -35.55 -4.44 17.52
C LEU A 190 -35.12 -3.59 16.32
N GLU A 191 -35.79 -2.50 16.02
CA GLU A 191 -35.42 -1.59 14.93
C GLU A 191 -34.07 -0.93 15.20
N SER A 192 -33.84 -0.50 16.42
CA SER A 192 -32.58 0.06 16.88
C SER A 192 -31.44 -0.92 16.72
N ALA A 193 -31.62 -2.16 17.16
CA ALA A 193 -30.65 -3.23 17.01
C ALA A 193 -30.32 -3.53 15.52
N GLN A 194 -31.35 -3.57 14.67
CA GLN A 194 -31.21 -3.80 13.24
C GLN A 194 -30.39 -2.69 12.57
N ILE A 195 -30.64 -1.42 12.91
CA ILE A 195 -29.86 -0.28 12.38
C ILE A 195 -28.39 -0.41 12.80
N ILE A 196 -28.12 -0.70 14.07
CA ILE A 196 -26.75 -0.85 14.56
C ILE A 196 -26.03 -2.01 13.87
N ILE A 197 -26.66 -3.19 13.78
CA ILE A 197 -26.02 -4.36 13.17
C ILE A 197 -25.81 -4.16 11.67
N SER A 198 -26.71 -3.43 11.00
CA SER A 198 -26.65 -3.23 9.54
C SER A 198 -25.39 -2.52 9.05
N HIS A 199 -24.67 -1.74 9.92
CA HIS A 199 -23.46 -1.04 9.47
C HIS A 199 -22.40 -2.00 8.94
N VAL A 200 -22.31 -3.23 9.42
CA VAL A 200 -21.37 -4.23 8.93
C VAL A 200 -21.68 -4.60 7.48
N SER A 201 -22.95 -4.92 7.19
CA SER A 201 -23.38 -5.28 5.84
C SER A 201 -23.32 -4.08 4.87
N GLU A 202 -23.70 -2.89 5.33
CA GLU A 202 -23.59 -1.66 4.53
C GLU A 202 -22.13 -1.29 4.26
N GLY A 203 -21.25 -1.42 5.26
CA GLY A 203 -19.82 -1.23 5.10
C GLY A 203 -19.22 -2.19 4.09
N LEU A 204 -19.61 -3.47 4.11
CA LEU A 204 -19.17 -4.46 3.14
C LEU A 204 -19.61 -4.07 1.71
N LYS A 205 -20.86 -3.68 1.51
CA LYS A 205 -21.37 -3.21 0.20
C LYS A 205 -20.59 -2.00 -0.33
N MET A 206 -20.29 -1.03 0.56
CA MET A 206 -19.47 0.13 0.18
C MET A 206 -18.05 -0.28 -0.22
N ALA A 207 -17.44 -1.19 0.53
CA ALA A 207 -16.10 -1.71 0.26
C ALA A 207 -16.04 -2.48 -1.08
N GLU A 208 -17.06 -3.28 -1.39
CA GLU A 208 -17.18 -4.01 -2.65
C GLU A 208 -17.35 -3.07 -3.85
N LYS A 209 -18.18 -2.04 -3.70
CA LYS A 209 -18.42 -1.04 -4.76
C LYS A 209 -17.15 -0.33 -5.21
N VAL A 210 -16.22 -0.07 -4.30
CA VAL A 210 -14.94 0.59 -4.62
C VAL A 210 -13.79 -0.40 -4.83
N GLY A 211 -14.04 -1.70 -4.70
CA GLY A 211 -13.04 -2.74 -4.93
C GLY A 211 -11.96 -2.81 -3.86
N LEU A 212 -12.29 -2.60 -2.57
CA LEU A 212 -11.32 -2.78 -1.48
C LEU A 212 -10.79 -4.22 -1.45
N PRO A 213 -9.50 -4.40 -1.08
CA PRO A 213 -8.92 -5.73 -0.91
C PRO A 213 -9.70 -6.60 0.09
N GLY A 214 -9.71 -7.92 -0.14
CA GLY A 214 -10.42 -8.88 0.73
C GLY A 214 -10.02 -8.73 2.19
N ILE A 215 -8.72 -8.63 2.47
CA ILE A 215 -8.19 -8.48 3.82
C ILE A 215 -8.72 -7.24 4.57
N ILE A 216 -9.04 -6.14 3.87
CA ILE A 216 -9.67 -4.96 4.48
C ILE A 216 -11.15 -5.19 4.73
N LYS A 217 -11.83 -5.92 3.83
CA LYS A 217 -13.23 -6.32 4.02
C LYS A 217 -13.40 -7.25 5.22
N ASP A 218 -12.39 -8.08 5.52
CA ASP A 218 -12.40 -8.93 6.71
C ASP A 218 -12.43 -8.11 8.00
N PHE A 219 -11.72 -6.97 8.08
CA PHE A 219 -11.84 -6.06 9.23
C PHE A 219 -13.27 -5.53 9.39
N ILE A 220 -13.96 -5.18 8.29
CA ILE A 220 -15.34 -4.69 8.33
C ILE A 220 -16.29 -5.79 8.84
N THR A 221 -16.11 -7.02 8.40
CA THR A 221 -17.04 -8.12 8.70
C THR A 221 -16.79 -8.79 10.04
N THR A 222 -15.57 -8.71 10.59
CA THR A 222 -15.18 -9.51 11.77
C THR A 222 -14.88 -8.69 13.03
N HIS A 223 -14.86 -7.35 12.97
CA HIS A 223 -14.46 -6.52 14.12
C HIS A 223 -15.35 -6.65 15.36
N HIS A 224 -16.60 -7.06 15.20
CA HIS A 224 -17.50 -7.37 16.32
C HIS A 224 -17.39 -8.83 16.79
N GLY A 225 -16.69 -9.69 16.05
CA GLY A 225 -16.61 -11.12 16.35
C GLY A 225 -17.99 -11.77 16.42
N THR A 226 -18.29 -12.44 17.53
CA THR A 226 -19.59 -13.05 17.82
C THR A 226 -20.38 -12.24 18.85
N GLY A 227 -20.08 -10.95 18.99
CA GLY A 227 -20.74 -10.06 19.95
C GLY A 227 -22.23 -9.88 19.65
N ILE A 228 -23.02 -9.67 20.71
CA ILE A 228 -24.42 -9.32 20.63
C ILE A 228 -24.64 -7.87 21.06
N THR A 229 -25.68 -7.23 20.55
CA THR A 229 -26.08 -5.85 20.91
C THR A 229 -26.74 -5.83 22.29
N LYS A 230 -25.94 -6.01 23.37
CA LYS A 230 -26.47 -6.21 24.75
C LYS A 230 -27.37 -5.10 25.27
N TYR A 231 -27.29 -3.89 24.71
CA TYR A 231 -28.13 -2.77 25.15
C TYR A 231 -29.61 -2.96 24.84
N PHE A 232 -29.94 -3.74 23.79
CA PHE A 232 -31.31 -3.99 23.34
C PHE A 232 -31.79 -5.43 23.66
N TYR A 233 -31.21 -6.05 24.68
CA TYR A 233 -31.55 -7.40 25.12
C TYR A 233 -32.32 -7.37 26.45
#